data_58beb8935ada20914957c6b469fb306f
#
_entry.id   58beb8935ada20914957c6b469fb306f
#
_cell.length_a   1.000
_cell.length_b   1.000
_cell.length_c   1.000
_cell.angle_alpha   90.00
_cell.angle_beta   90.00
_cell.angle_gamma   90.00
#
_symmetry.space_group_name_H-M   'P 1'
#
loop_
_entity.id
_entity.type
_entity.pdbx_description
1 polymer ?
#
loop_
_entity_poly.entity_id
_entity_poly.type
_entity_poly.pdbx_seq_one_letter_code
_entity_poly.pdbx_strand_id
1 'polypeptide(L)'
;VNYKIPLIFWGAHEGMEQVGMFSHLNNIEMTRRYRKDHHLMGFEAEDLISHDDTLSEDEIFQYIYPSDEKINSIGIRGLYLGNYFRWDPKKQHEQMIKRYDYKTSNFNRTFDNYDYTSCYVYMDLHDKIKLYKHGFSKVTDHACREIRHQRISRNEALKLVKKYELKNIKFLKLFCNWLGINEDGINFALNQFRNKKH
;
A
#
# COMPACT_ATOMS: atom_id res chain seq x y z
N VAL A 1 25.72 2.19 -3.67
CA VAL A 1 26.98 1.44 -3.53
C VAL A 1 27.99 1.96 -4.55
N ASN A 2 27.72 1.85 -5.85
CA ASN A 2 28.67 2.23 -6.90
C ASN A 2 29.12 3.69 -6.82
N TYR A 3 28.23 4.59 -6.45
CA TYR A 3 28.51 6.02 -6.27
C TYR A 3 28.94 6.38 -4.84
N LYS A 4 29.10 5.39 -3.95
CA LYS A 4 29.46 5.60 -2.54
C LYS A 4 28.55 6.58 -1.81
N ILE A 5 27.26 6.58 -2.12
CA ILE A 5 26.26 7.42 -1.44
C ILE A 5 25.90 6.73 -0.12
N PRO A 6 26.22 7.32 1.03
CA PRO A 6 26.14 6.61 2.31
C PRO A 6 24.71 6.58 2.91
N LEU A 7 23.78 7.36 2.37
CA LEU A 7 22.46 7.52 2.98
C LEU A 7 21.35 7.49 1.93
N ILE A 8 20.34 6.67 2.22
CA ILE A 8 19.11 6.56 1.44
C ILE A 8 17.95 6.94 2.36
N PHE A 9 17.11 7.89 1.95
CA PHE A 9 15.84 8.19 2.60
C PHE A 9 14.68 7.57 1.83
N TRP A 10 13.89 6.79 2.54
CA TRP A 10 12.65 6.23 2.02
C TRP A 10 11.46 6.95 2.65
N GLY A 11 10.58 7.51 1.81
CA GLY A 11 9.42 8.31 2.25
C GLY A 11 8.27 7.51 2.86
N ALA A 12 8.44 6.19 3.01
CA ALA A 12 7.43 5.29 3.52
C ALA A 12 7.35 5.26 5.06
N HIS A 13 6.21 4.79 5.55
CA HIS A 13 6.06 4.31 6.92
C HIS A 13 5.63 2.84 6.87
N GLU A 14 6.54 1.96 7.21
CA GLU A 14 6.37 0.51 7.05
C GLU A 14 5.10 -0.04 7.70
N GLY A 15 4.82 0.36 8.93
CA GLY A 15 3.64 -0.10 9.66
C GLY A 15 2.31 0.39 9.10
N MET A 16 2.31 1.41 8.24
CA MET A 16 1.10 1.95 7.61
C MET A 16 0.92 1.46 6.17
N GLU A 17 1.99 1.22 5.45
CA GLU A 17 1.96 0.82 4.05
C GLU A 17 1.91 -0.70 3.90
N GLN A 18 2.49 -1.44 4.84
CA GLN A 18 2.56 -2.90 4.82
C GLN A 18 1.80 -3.51 5.99
N VAL A 19 0.53 -3.20 6.08
CA VAL A 19 -0.37 -3.69 7.13
C VAL A 19 -0.30 -5.22 7.22
N GLY A 20 0.01 -5.70 8.42
CA GLY A 20 0.14 -7.14 8.70
C GLY A 20 1.53 -7.73 8.46
N MET A 21 2.44 -7.00 7.83
CA MET A 21 3.81 -7.45 7.57
C MET A 21 4.85 -6.73 8.46
N PHE A 22 4.46 -5.65 9.11
CA PHE A 22 5.31 -4.90 10.03
C PHE A 22 5.23 -5.45 11.45
N SER A 23 6.37 -5.57 12.11
CA SER A 23 6.49 -5.87 13.54
C SER A 23 7.32 -4.79 14.24
N HIS A 24 6.92 -4.40 15.45
CA HIS A 24 7.72 -3.52 16.29
C HIS A 24 9.09 -4.12 16.70
N LEU A 25 9.30 -5.40 16.40
CA LEU A 25 10.60 -6.07 16.58
C LEU A 25 11.49 -5.94 15.33
N ASN A 26 10.97 -5.41 14.22
CA ASN A 26 11.77 -5.18 13.02
C ASN A 26 12.76 -4.03 13.27
N ASN A 27 13.87 -4.08 12.54
CA ASN A 27 14.85 -3.01 12.57
C ASN A 27 14.24 -1.68 12.09
N ILE A 28 14.67 -0.59 12.70
CA ILE A 28 14.24 0.77 12.34
C ILE A 28 14.77 1.18 10.96
N GLU A 29 15.94 0.66 10.60
CA GLU A 29 16.59 0.92 9.32
C GLU A 29 16.37 -0.23 8.33
N MET A 30 16.53 0.08 7.06
CA MET A 30 16.41 -0.89 5.97
C MET A 30 17.48 -1.98 6.10
N THR A 31 17.07 -3.23 6.05
CA THR A 31 17.94 -4.40 5.99
C THR A 31 17.64 -5.21 4.74
N ARG A 32 18.62 -6.03 4.28
CA ARG A 32 18.40 -6.99 3.20
C ARG A 32 17.22 -7.89 3.51
N ARG A 33 17.17 -8.46 4.73
CA ARG A 33 16.10 -9.36 5.16
C ARG A 33 14.74 -8.68 5.05
N TYR A 34 14.61 -7.46 5.59
CA TYR A 34 13.35 -6.73 5.55
C TYR A 34 12.91 -6.46 4.10
N ARG A 35 13.83 -6.00 3.26
CA ARG A 35 13.57 -5.78 1.83
C ARG A 35 13.11 -7.07 1.14
N LYS A 36 13.83 -8.17 1.33
CA LYS A 36 13.50 -9.46 0.73
C LYS A 36 12.13 -9.95 1.19
N ASP A 37 11.90 -10.00 2.50
CA ASP A 37 10.69 -10.60 3.07
C ASP A 37 9.44 -9.76 2.79
N HIS A 38 9.54 -8.43 2.84
CA HIS A 38 8.38 -7.54 2.76
C HIS A 38 8.20 -6.86 1.40
N HIS A 39 9.26 -6.32 0.82
CA HIS A 39 9.15 -5.61 -0.46
C HIS A 39 9.14 -6.56 -1.65
N LEU A 40 9.92 -7.62 -1.60
CA LEU A 40 10.13 -8.56 -2.69
C LEU A 40 9.40 -9.90 -2.50
N MET A 41 8.58 -10.04 -1.45
CA MET A 41 7.79 -11.25 -1.18
C MET A 41 8.62 -12.54 -1.09
N GLY A 42 9.84 -12.44 -0.60
CA GLY A 42 10.78 -13.56 -0.46
C GLY A 42 11.71 -13.79 -1.65
N PHE A 43 11.57 -13.03 -2.73
CA PHE A 43 12.39 -13.17 -3.95
C PHE A 43 13.54 -12.18 -4.01
N GLU A 44 14.60 -12.55 -4.72
CA GLU A 44 15.70 -11.68 -5.17
C GLU A 44 15.71 -11.65 -6.70
N ALA A 45 16.47 -10.74 -7.30
CA ALA A 45 16.54 -10.65 -8.76
C ALA A 45 17.08 -11.96 -9.39
N GLU A 46 18.03 -12.59 -8.72
CA GLU A 46 18.66 -13.85 -9.16
C GLU A 46 17.67 -15.03 -9.22
N ASP A 47 16.59 -14.98 -8.42
CA ASP A 47 15.54 -16.00 -8.46
C ASP A 47 14.76 -15.96 -9.78
N LEU A 48 14.74 -14.82 -10.49
CA LEU A 48 14.06 -14.70 -11.78
C LEU A 48 14.73 -15.56 -12.86
N ILE A 49 16.07 -15.67 -12.85
CA ILE A 49 16.80 -16.51 -13.82
C ILE A 49 16.43 -17.98 -13.65
N SER A 50 16.22 -18.42 -12.41
CA SER A 50 15.84 -19.80 -12.13
C SER A 50 14.41 -20.15 -12.54
N HIS A 51 13.57 -19.14 -12.75
CA HIS A 51 12.17 -19.31 -13.14
C HIS A 51 11.91 -19.07 -14.64
N ASP A 52 12.82 -18.38 -15.31
CA ASP A 52 12.69 -18.04 -16.73
C ASP A 52 14.05 -18.21 -17.43
N ASP A 53 14.20 -19.31 -18.15
CA ASP A 53 15.43 -19.64 -18.89
C ASP A 53 15.76 -18.63 -20.00
N THR A 54 14.86 -17.69 -20.29
CA THR A 54 15.10 -16.65 -21.30
C THR A 54 15.84 -15.44 -20.74
N LEU A 55 15.90 -15.28 -19.40
CA LEU A 55 16.57 -14.16 -18.74
C LEU A 55 18.03 -14.50 -18.45
N SER A 56 18.93 -13.61 -18.82
CA SER A 56 20.36 -13.69 -18.54
C SER A 56 20.78 -12.81 -17.36
N GLU A 57 21.94 -13.07 -16.78
CA GLU A 57 22.52 -12.23 -15.72
C GLU A 57 22.70 -10.77 -16.18
N ASP A 58 23.08 -10.56 -17.44
CA ASP A 58 23.28 -9.24 -18.01
C ASP A 58 21.99 -8.41 -18.07
N GLU A 59 20.84 -9.06 -18.22
CA GLU A 59 19.53 -8.39 -18.24
C GLU A 59 19.05 -7.97 -16.86
N ILE A 60 19.44 -8.71 -15.82
CA ILE A 60 19.02 -8.44 -14.45
C ILE A 60 20.08 -7.71 -13.60
N PHE A 61 21.31 -7.50 -14.10
CA PHE A 61 22.43 -7.01 -13.27
C PHE A 61 22.10 -5.73 -12.49
N GLN A 62 21.29 -4.85 -13.06
CA GLN A 62 20.90 -3.58 -12.43
C GLN A 62 19.94 -3.77 -11.24
N TYR A 63 19.31 -4.93 -11.11
CA TYR A 63 18.38 -5.29 -10.03
C TYR A 63 19.04 -6.13 -8.95
N ILE A 64 20.27 -6.64 -9.22
CA ILE A 64 21.01 -7.45 -8.25
C ILE A 64 21.41 -6.57 -7.06
N TYR A 65 21.03 -7.02 -5.88
CA TYR A 65 21.30 -6.30 -4.65
C TYR A 65 22.77 -6.51 -4.23
N PRO A 66 23.51 -5.43 -3.90
CA PRO A 66 24.91 -5.55 -3.50
C PRO A 66 25.10 -6.45 -2.27
N SER A 67 26.26 -7.07 -2.13
CA SER A 67 26.57 -7.88 -0.96
C SER A 67 26.61 -7.04 0.32
N ASP A 68 26.29 -7.65 1.46
CA ASP A 68 26.28 -6.97 2.74
C ASP A 68 27.67 -6.45 3.13
N GLU A 69 28.73 -7.17 2.75
CA GLU A 69 30.12 -6.72 2.95
C GLU A 69 30.39 -5.40 2.20
N LYS A 70 29.93 -5.30 0.96
CA LYS A 70 30.10 -4.10 0.14
C LYS A 70 29.30 -2.91 0.68
N ILE A 71 28.07 -3.16 1.15
CA ILE A 71 27.22 -2.16 1.79
C ILE A 71 27.88 -1.67 3.08
N ASN A 72 28.34 -2.59 3.94
CA ASN A 72 28.97 -2.28 5.21
C ASN A 72 30.31 -1.56 5.05
N SER A 73 31.14 -1.94 4.05
CA SER A 73 32.42 -1.29 3.81
C SER A 73 32.30 0.19 3.42
N ILE A 74 31.17 0.58 2.84
CA ILE A 74 30.86 1.97 2.49
C ILE A 74 30.11 2.68 3.63
N GLY A 75 29.49 1.92 4.55
CA GLY A 75 28.67 2.46 5.61
C GLY A 75 27.32 2.97 5.13
N ILE A 76 26.70 2.30 4.14
CA ILE A 76 25.41 2.72 3.59
C ILE A 76 24.30 2.40 4.58
N ARG A 77 23.45 3.41 4.82
CA ARG A 77 22.26 3.30 5.65
C ARG A 77 21.00 3.66 4.87
N GLY A 78 19.94 2.88 5.02
CA GLY A 78 18.62 3.18 4.50
C GLY A 78 17.66 3.53 5.65
N LEU A 79 17.08 4.71 5.61
CA LEU A 79 16.20 5.22 6.66
C LEU A 79 14.77 5.34 6.14
N TYR A 80 13.81 4.81 6.91
CA TYR A 80 12.39 5.05 6.68
C TYR A 80 11.97 6.29 7.46
N LEU A 81 11.61 7.36 6.77
CA LEU A 81 11.29 8.65 7.40
C LEU A 81 10.14 8.54 8.40
N GLY A 82 9.18 7.66 8.15
CA GLY A 82 8.07 7.43 9.05
C GLY A 82 8.43 6.89 10.43
N ASN A 83 9.65 6.35 10.61
CA ASN A 83 10.16 5.91 11.92
C ASN A 83 10.71 7.09 12.75
N TYR A 84 11.00 8.21 12.11
CA TYR A 84 11.57 9.40 12.78
C TYR A 84 10.57 10.55 12.87
N PHE A 85 9.62 10.63 11.94
CA PHE A 85 8.60 11.66 11.88
C PHE A 85 7.21 11.03 11.92
N ARG A 86 6.31 11.64 12.69
CA ARG A 86 4.93 11.19 12.75
C ARG A 86 4.27 11.34 11.38
N TRP A 87 3.90 10.22 10.79
CA TRP A 87 3.20 10.18 9.50
C TRP A 87 1.75 10.66 9.66
N ASP A 88 1.40 11.71 8.92
CA ASP A 88 0.06 12.28 8.94
C ASP A 88 -0.36 12.67 7.52
N PRO A 89 -0.94 11.73 6.76
CA PRO A 89 -1.32 11.95 5.36
C PRO A 89 -2.23 13.14 5.19
N LYS A 90 -3.20 13.33 6.10
CA LYS A 90 -4.13 14.45 6.03
C LYS A 90 -3.41 15.80 6.07
N LYS A 91 -2.57 16.01 7.07
CA LYS A 91 -1.79 17.25 7.19
C LYS A 91 -0.86 17.49 6.01
N GLN A 92 -0.23 16.42 5.52
CA GLN A 92 0.66 16.49 4.36
C GLN A 92 -0.11 16.95 3.12
N HIS A 93 -1.26 16.33 2.83
CA HIS A 93 -2.10 16.71 1.69
C HIS A 93 -2.69 18.11 1.83
N GLU A 94 -3.13 18.51 3.01
CA GLU A 94 -3.58 19.88 3.26
C GLU A 94 -2.48 20.91 2.97
N GLN A 95 -1.23 20.61 3.31
CA GLN A 95 -0.09 21.45 2.97
C GLN A 95 0.18 21.46 1.47
N MET A 96 0.07 20.32 0.79
CA MET A 96 0.27 20.23 -0.66
C MET A 96 -0.82 20.99 -1.42
N ILE A 97 -2.08 20.90 -0.98
CA ILE A 97 -3.19 21.69 -1.54
C ILE A 97 -2.89 23.18 -1.39
N LYS A 98 -2.50 23.61 -0.19
CA LYS A 98 -2.24 25.03 0.10
C LYS A 98 -1.05 25.60 -0.67
N ARG A 99 0.04 24.81 -0.83
CA ARG A 99 1.31 25.28 -1.41
C ARG A 99 1.40 25.11 -2.91
N TYR A 100 0.79 24.06 -3.44
CA TYR A 100 1.01 23.60 -4.81
C TYR A 100 -0.29 23.36 -5.58
N ASP A 101 -1.44 23.76 -5.03
CA ASP A 101 -2.77 23.51 -5.62
C ASP A 101 -3.01 22.03 -5.98
N TYR A 102 -2.48 21.12 -5.13
CA TYR A 102 -2.64 19.69 -5.32
C TYR A 102 -4.14 19.32 -5.31
N LYS A 103 -4.57 18.54 -6.29
CA LYS A 103 -5.97 18.15 -6.42
C LYS A 103 -6.22 16.82 -5.72
N THR A 104 -7.30 16.75 -4.96
CA THR A 104 -7.79 15.51 -4.34
C THR A 104 -8.94 14.94 -5.16
N SER A 105 -9.33 13.70 -4.84
CA SER A 105 -10.47 13.04 -5.47
C SER A 105 -11.44 12.52 -4.42
N ASN A 106 -12.73 12.51 -4.76
CA ASN A 106 -13.78 11.96 -3.91
C ASN A 106 -14.03 10.51 -4.30
N PHE A 107 -14.08 9.65 -3.30
CA PHE A 107 -14.36 8.23 -3.44
C PHE A 107 -15.73 7.89 -2.84
N ASN A 108 -16.43 6.94 -3.48
CA ASN A 108 -17.76 6.59 -3.00
C ASN A 108 -17.71 5.83 -1.67
N ARG A 109 -16.72 4.99 -1.48
CA ARG A 109 -16.66 4.01 -0.38
C ARG A 109 -15.82 4.46 0.82
N THR A 110 -15.40 5.72 0.85
CA THR A 110 -14.71 6.31 1.99
C THR A 110 -15.01 7.80 2.10
N PHE A 111 -14.83 8.37 3.29
CA PHE A 111 -14.88 9.80 3.53
C PHE A 111 -13.53 10.50 3.27
N ASP A 112 -12.47 9.70 3.19
CA ASP A 112 -11.12 10.20 2.99
C ASP A 112 -10.89 10.50 1.51
N ASN A 113 -10.41 11.69 1.22
CA ASN A 113 -10.05 12.15 -0.11
C ASN A 113 -8.57 12.51 -0.24
N TYR A 114 -7.75 12.17 0.77
CA TYR A 114 -6.34 12.51 0.83
C TYR A 114 -5.42 11.35 0.44
N ASP A 115 -5.72 10.13 0.85
CA ASP A 115 -4.85 8.96 0.63
C ASP A 115 -5.00 8.28 -0.74
N TYR A 116 -5.98 8.70 -1.51
CA TYR A 116 -6.42 7.95 -2.67
C TYR A 116 -6.29 8.67 -3.98
N THR A 117 -5.32 9.50 -4.13
CA THR A 117 -4.92 10.01 -5.44
C THR A 117 -4.03 9.02 -6.19
N SER A 118 -4.36 7.74 -6.11
CA SER A 118 -3.66 6.77 -6.94
C SER A 118 -4.12 6.91 -8.39
N CYS A 119 -3.25 6.59 -9.32
CA CYS A 119 -3.58 6.44 -10.75
C CYS A 119 -4.57 5.28 -11.03
N TYR A 120 -5.11 4.68 -10.00
CA TYR A 120 -5.87 3.44 -10.04
C TYR A 120 -7.37 3.70 -9.90
N VAL A 121 -8.08 3.69 -11.02
CA VAL A 121 -9.52 4.00 -11.07
C VAL A 121 -10.42 2.91 -10.47
N TYR A 122 -9.90 1.72 -10.22
CA TYR A 122 -10.67 0.57 -9.70
C TYR A 122 -10.59 0.39 -8.19
N MET A 123 -10.19 1.41 -7.47
CA MET A 123 -10.02 1.37 -6.01
C MET A 123 -11.28 0.93 -5.26
N ASP A 124 -12.46 1.37 -5.70
CA ASP A 124 -13.72 0.97 -5.07
C ASP A 124 -13.98 -0.55 -5.22
N LEU A 125 -13.59 -1.14 -6.35
CA LEU A 125 -13.68 -2.59 -6.56
C LEU A 125 -12.69 -3.34 -5.68
N HIS A 126 -11.44 -2.89 -5.63
CA HIS A 126 -10.43 -3.45 -4.74
C HIS A 126 -10.88 -3.39 -3.27
N ASP A 127 -11.47 -2.28 -2.85
CA ASP A 127 -12.04 -2.12 -1.52
C ASP A 127 -13.20 -3.10 -1.24
N LYS A 128 -14.08 -3.34 -2.21
CA LYS A 128 -15.15 -4.36 -2.08
C LYS A 128 -14.57 -5.77 -1.96
N ILE A 129 -13.53 -6.09 -2.73
CA ILE A 129 -12.82 -7.37 -2.61
C ILE A 129 -12.24 -7.52 -1.20
N LYS A 130 -11.61 -6.48 -0.68
CA LYS A 130 -11.06 -6.44 0.68
C LYS A 130 -12.16 -6.71 1.72
N LEU A 131 -13.31 -6.03 1.60
CA LEU A 131 -14.45 -6.25 2.49
C LEU A 131 -14.91 -7.72 2.47
N TYR A 132 -15.04 -8.32 1.29
CA TYR A 132 -15.48 -9.72 1.16
C TYR A 132 -14.46 -10.71 1.75
N LYS A 133 -13.18 -10.50 1.53
CA LYS A 133 -12.13 -11.38 2.02
C LYS A 133 -11.86 -11.25 3.52
N HIS A 134 -11.87 -10.02 4.03
CA HIS A 134 -11.37 -9.70 5.36
C HIS A 134 -12.43 -9.18 6.33
N GLY A 135 -13.64 -8.88 5.85
CA GLY A 135 -14.74 -8.37 6.68
C GLY A 135 -14.63 -6.91 7.10
N PHE A 136 -13.70 -6.14 6.50
CA PHE A 136 -13.58 -4.71 6.71
C PHE A 136 -13.07 -4.02 5.44
N SER A 137 -13.42 -2.76 5.31
CA SER A 137 -13.14 -1.96 4.12
C SER A 137 -12.18 -0.81 4.42
N LYS A 138 -11.78 -0.08 3.41
CA LYS A 138 -10.88 1.08 3.52
C LYS A 138 -11.44 2.17 4.43
N VAL A 139 -12.75 2.38 4.45
CA VAL A 139 -13.33 3.36 5.36
C VAL A 139 -13.05 3.00 6.82
N THR A 140 -12.94 1.72 7.15
CA THR A 140 -12.53 1.25 8.49
C THR A 140 -11.09 1.64 8.78
N ASP A 141 -10.16 1.44 7.85
CA ASP A 141 -8.75 1.84 8.02
C ASP A 141 -8.64 3.35 8.25
N HIS A 142 -9.32 4.14 7.42
CA HIS A 142 -9.33 5.59 7.53
C HIS A 142 -9.94 6.06 8.84
N ALA A 143 -11.06 5.47 9.26
CA ALA A 143 -11.69 5.78 10.54
C ALA A 143 -10.76 5.44 11.72
N CYS A 144 -10.09 4.28 11.70
CA CYS A 144 -9.10 3.91 12.71
C CYS A 144 -7.91 4.88 12.72
N ARG A 145 -7.45 5.34 11.56
CA ARG A 145 -6.41 6.36 11.47
C ARG A 145 -6.85 7.67 12.15
N GLU A 146 -8.04 8.16 11.84
CA GLU A 146 -8.55 9.40 12.42
C GLU A 146 -8.76 9.29 13.94
N ILE A 147 -9.15 8.11 14.45
CA ILE A 147 -9.19 7.83 15.90
C ILE A 147 -7.78 7.92 16.50
N ARG A 148 -6.77 7.27 15.90
CA ARG A 148 -5.38 7.33 16.39
C ARG A 148 -4.81 8.74 16.42
N HIS A 149 -5.27 9.60 15.50
CA HIS A 149 -4.94 11.02 15.48
C HIS A 149 -5.86 11.88 16.39
N GLN A 150 -6.78 11.27 17.13
CA GLN A 150 -7.71 11.94 18.03
C GLN A 150 -8.59 13.00 17.34
N ARG A 151 -8.92 12.81 16.06
CA ARG A 151 -9.74 13.73 15.27
C ARG A 151 -11.22 13.37 15.28
N ILE A 152 -11.54 12.11 15.49
CA ILE A 152 -12.90 11.60 15.64
C ILE A 152 -12.97 10.62 16.80
N SER A 153 -14.16 10.51 17.40
CA SER A 153 -14.48 9.48 18.38
C SER A 153 -14.78 8.13 17.71
N ARG A 154 -14.74 7.04 18.49
CA ARG A 154 -15.16 5.72 18.01
C ARG A 154 -16.61 5.72 17.49
N ASN A 155 -17.52 6.44 18.16
CA ASN A 155 -18.92 6.49 17.75
C ASN A 155 -19.10 7.19 16.40
N GLU A 156 -18.40 8.28 16.17
CA GLU A 156 -18.36 8.95 14.86
C GLU A 156 -17.77 8.05 13.78
N ALA A 157 -16.67 7.37 14.09
CA ALA A 157 -16.05 6.40 13.18
C ALA A 157 -17.03 5.29 12.76
N LEU A 158 -17.77 4.70 13.69
CA LEU A 158 -18.78 3.68 13.40
C LEU A 158 -19.90 4.21 12.49
N LYS A 159 -20.33 5.45 12.68
CA LYS A 159 -21.30 6.10 11.77
C LYS A 159 -20.75 6.25 10.36
N LEU A 160 -19.48 6.64 10.24
CA LEU A 160 -18.81 6.78 8.95
C LEU A 160 -18.66 5.41 8.25
N VAL A 161 -18.24 4.38 8.96
CA VAL A 161 -18.13 3.02 8.41
C VAL A 161 -19.50 2.58 7.87
N LYS A 162 -20.56 2.64 8.67
CA LYS A 162 -21.93 2.29 8.23
C LYS A 162 -22.39 3.10 7.01
N LYS A 163 -22.00 4.37 6.91
CA LYS A 163 -22.39 5.24 5.80
C LYS A 163 -21.72 4.88 4.48
N TYR A 164 -20.48 4.43 4.51
CA TYR A 164 -19.65 4.29 3.30
C TYR A 164 -19.40 2.84 2.85
N GLU A 165 -19.37 1.89 3.78
CA GLU A 165 -18.96 0.51 3.52
C GLU A 165 -19.79 -0.22 2.47
N LEU A 166 -21.09 0.05 2.41
CA LEU A 166 -22.03 -0.59 1.49
C LEU A 166 -22.32 0.24 0.23
N LYS A 167 -21.67 1.38 0.05
CA LYS A 167 -21.89 2.20 -1.15
C LYS A 167 -21.41 1.50 -2.43
N ASN A 168 -22.04 1.90 -3.53
CA ASN A 168 -21.76 1.35 -4.85
C ASN A 168 -20.32 1.60 -5.29
N ILE A 169 -19.83 0.68 -6.13
CA ILE A 169 -18.52 0.75 -6.78
C ILE A 169 -18.59 1.76 -7.93
N LYS A 170 -17.73 2.76 -7.87
CA LYS A 170 -17.50 3.63 -9.01
C LYS A 170 -16.70 2.87 -10.09
N PHE A 171 -17.01 3.10 -11.35
CA PHE A 171 -16.33 2.49 -12.49
C PHE A 171 -16.42 0.95 -12.63
N LEU A 172 -17.35 0.28 -11.93
CA LEU A 172 -17.52 -1.17 -12.05
C LEU A 172 -17.77 -1.60 -13.50
N LYS A 173 -18.65 -0.89 -14.21
CA LYS A 173 -18.96 -1.18 -15.61
C LYS A 173 -17.73 -1.05 -16.52
N LEU A 174 -16.89 -0.04 -16.28
CA LEU A 174 -15.65 0.14 -17.02
C LEU A 174 -14.71 -1.05 -16.83
N PHE A 175 -14.57 -1.53 -15.60
CA PHE A 175 -13.78 -2.71 -15.28
C PHE A 175 -14.33 -3.98 -15.93
N CYS A 176 -15.64 -4.19 -15.86
CA CYS A 176 -16.30 -5.33 -16.50
C CYS A 176 -16.09 -5.34 -18.01
N ASN A 177 -16.22 -4.18 -18.67
CA ASN A 177 -15.97 -4.05 -20.10
C ASN A 177 -14.51 -4.38 -20.46
N TRP A 178 -13.56 -3.95 -19.64
CA TRP A 178 -12.15 -4.25 -19.85
C TRP A 178 -11.85 -5.75 -19.74
N LEU A 179 -12.51 -6.46 -18.81
CA LEU A 179 -12.37 -7.91 -18.66
C LEU A 179 -13.22 -8.73 -19.65
N GLY A 180 -14.15 -8.11 -20.37
CA GLY A 180 -15.08 -8.82 -21.24
C GLY A 180 -16.15 -9.63 -20.50
N ILE A 181 -16.50 -9.24 -19.26
CA ILE A 181 -17.52 -9.90 -18.43
C ILE A 181 -18.61 -8.90 -18.04
N ASN A 182 -19.76 -9.41 -17.60
CA ASN A 182 -20.84 -8.58 -17.04
C ASN A 182 -20.72 -8.43 -15.50
N GLU A 183 -21.55 -7.58 -14.91
CA GLU A 183 -21.58 -7.33 -13.46
C GLU A 183 -21.98 -8.57 -12.65
N ASP A 184 -22.82 -9.46 -13.20
CA ASP A 184 -23.21 -10.71 -12.54
C ASP A 184 -22.02 -11.68 -12.47
N GLY A 185 -21.21 -11.75 -13.52
CA GLY A 185 -19.98 -12.54 -13.55
C GLY A 185 -18.97 -12.06 -12.50
N ILE A 186 -18.77 -10.77 -12.37
CA ILE A 186 -17.92 -10.19 -11.30
C ILE A 186 -18.48 -10.52 -9.91
N ASN A 187 -19.78 -10.32 -9.70
CA ASN A 187 -20.40 -10.59 -8.42
C ASN A 187 -20.33 -12.08 -8.06
N PHE A 188 -20.51 -12.97 -9.03
CA PHE A 188 -20.31 -14.41 -8.83
C PHE A 188 -18.88 -14.71 -8.40
N ALA A 189 -17.88 -14.20 -9.11
CA ALA A 189 -16.48 -14.40 -8.76
C ALA A 189 -16.15 -13.87 -7.36
N LEU A 190 -16.59 -12.67 -7.03
CA LEU A 190 -16.37 -12.07 -5.71
C LEU A 190 -16.99 -12.90 -4.57
N ASN A 191 -18.17 -13.47 -4.78
CA ASN A 191 -18.83 -14.30 -3.79
C ASN A 191 -18.07 -15.59 -3.47
N GLN A 192 -17.26 -16.12 -4.41
CA GLN A 192 -16.41 -17.30 -4.15
C GLN A 192 -15.33 -17.01 -3.09
N PHE A 193 -14.89 -15.77 -2.99
CA PHE A 193 -13.87 -15.33 -2.03
C PHE A 193 -14.46 -14.76 -0.74
N ARG A 194 -15.78 -14.75 -0.61
CA ARG A 194 -16.43 -14.19 0.56
C ARG A 194 -16.12 -15.02 1.80
N ASN A 195 -15.60 -14.37 2.81
CA ASN A 195 -15.39 -15.01 4.11
C ASN A 195 -16.75 -15.28 4.76
N LYS A 196 -17.06 -16.57 5.01
CA LYS A 196 -18.34 -17.01 5.61
C LYS A 196 -18.53 -16.57 7.07
N LYS A 197 -17.49 -16.01 7.68
CA LYS A 197 -17.54 -15.48 9.06
C LYS A 197 -17.98 -14.01 9.15
N HIS A 198 -18.20 -13.38 8.00
CA HIS A 198 -18.62 -11.97 7.92
C HIS A 198 -19.83 -11.79 7.02
#